data_a130353ca5412099cd2aa10f371e7b81
#
_entry.id   a130353ca5412099cd2aa10f371e7b81
#
_cell.length_a   1.000
_cell.length_b   1.000
_cell.length_c   1.000
_cell.angle_alpha   90.00
_cell.angle_beta   90.00
_cell.angle_gamma   90.00
#
_symmetry.space_group_name_H-M   'P 1'
#
loop_
_entity.id
_entity.type
_entity.pdbx_description
1 polymer ?
#
loop_
_entity_poly.entity_id
_entity_poly.type
_entity_poly.pdbx_seq_one_letter_code
_entity_poly.pdbx_strand_id
1 'polypeptide(L)'
;MPLLRSLPEQPVMRDLYKSQPASCKPLGELTEVAMRGPSPFTQGERELVAAYVSGLNACKYCHTTHAGVAAAFGVEPDLFNVRH
;
A
#
# COMPACT_ATOMS: atom_id res chain seq x y z
N MET A 1 11.88 2.11 21.41
CA MET A 1 12.81 1.05 21.01
C MET A 1 12.15 0.17 19.97
N PRO A 2 12.77 -0.11 18.83
CA PRO A 2 12.14 -0.97 17.83
C PRO A 2 12.08 -2.42 18.30
N LEU A 3 11.08 -3.15 17.84
CA LEU A 3 10.90 -4.55 18.18
C LEU A 3 11.97 -5.44 17.55
N LEU A 4 12.55 -5.01 16.43
CA LEU A 4 13.57 -5.74 15.69
C LEU A 4 14.90 -5.02 15.77
N ARG A 5 15.96 -5.74 16.14
CA ARG A 5 17.31 -5.17 16.28
C ARG A 5 17.89 -4.67 14.96
N SER A 6 17.44 -5.23 13.83
CA SER A 6 17.91 -4.84 12.50
C SER A 6 17.35 -3.52 12.03
N LEU A 7 16.41 -2.93 12.78
CA LEU A 7 15.73 -1.70 12.38
C LEU A 7 16.17 -0.52 13.24
N PRO A 8 16.14 0.71 12.69
CA PRO A 8 16.41 1.91 13.48
C PRO A 8 15.31 2.19 14.51
N GLU A 9 15.51 3.18 15.36
CA GLU A 9 14.57 3.56 16.42
C GLU A 9 13.18 3.92 15.91
N GLN A 10 13.12 4.60 14.76
CA GLN A 10 11.85 4.97 14.12
C GLN A 10 11.85 4.45 12.70
N PRO A 11 11.60 3.13 12.53
CA PRO A 11 11.70 2.51 11.22
C PRO A 11 10.56 2.94 10.31
N VAL A 12 10.86 3.00 9.00
CA VAL A 12 9.88 3.14 7.93
C VAL A 12 9.91 1.89 7.07
N MET A 13 8.93 1.73 6.17
CA MET A 13 8.83 0.53 5.33
C MET A 13 10.11 0.22 4.56
N ARG A 14 10.80 1.26 4.09
CA ARG A 14 12.07 1.09 3.38
C ARG A 14 13.13 0.40 4.23
N ASP A 15 13.16 0.68 5.54
CA ASP A 15 14.11 0.04 6.45
C ASP A 15 13.82 -1.46 6.59
N LEU A 16 12.55 -1.83 6.65
CA LEU A 16 12.15 -3.24 6.68
C LEU A 16 12.58 -3.95 5.40
N TYR A 17 12.36 -3.33 4.23
CA TYR A 17 12.75 -3.89 2.95
C TYR A 17 14.27 -4.08 2.85
N LYS A 18 15.05 -3.14 3.38
CA LYS A 18 16.51 -3.26 3.41
C LYS A 18 16.99 -4.35 4.35
N SER A 19 16.29 -4.56 5.47
CA SER A 19 16.69 -5.57 6.46
C SER A 19 16.28 -6.99 6.08
N GLN A 20 15.26 -7.14 5.22
CA GLN A 20 14.71 -8.45 4.82
C GLN A 20 14.58 -8.54 3.30
N PRO A 21 15.69 -8.43 2.55
CA PRO A 21 15.61 -8.38 1.09
C PRO A 21 15.09 -9.68 0.45
N ALA A 22 15.36 -10.84 1.07
CA ALA A 22 14.95 -12.12 0.52
C ALA A 22 13.43 -12.28 0.44
N SER A 23 12.69 -11.75 1.41
CA SER A 23 11.22 -11.82 1.42
C SER A 23 10.58 -10.57 0.84
N CYS A 24 11.19 -9.40 1.04
CA CYS A 24 10.58 -8.15 0.62
C CYS A 24 10.77 -7.86 -0.87
N LYS A 25 11.85 -8.36 -1.49
CA LYS A 25 12.04 -8.20 -2.93
C LYS A 25 10.94 -8.88 -3.75
N PRO A 26 10.64 -10.19 -3.53
CA PRO A 26 9.52 -10.82 -4.24
C PRO A 26 8.18 -10.20 -3.89
N LEU A 27 8.00 -9.73 -2.67
CA LEU A 27 6.76 -9.03 -2.27
C LEU A 27 6.60 -7.72 -3.07
N GLY A 28 7.67 -6.95 -3.23
CA GLY A 28 7.65 -5.74 -4.03
C GLY A 28 7.36 -6.02 -5.49
N GLU A 29 7.94 -7.08 -6.05
CA GLU A 29 7.70 -7.50 -7.43
C GLU A 29 6.24 -7.92 -7.63
N LEU A 30 5.68 -8.68 -6.69
CA LEU A 30 4.27 -9.07 -6.72
C LEU A 30 3.37 -7.84 -6.66
N THR A 31 3.67 -6.90 -5.78
CA THR A 31 2.91 -5.66 -5.66
C THR A 31 2.91 -4.88 -6.98
N GLU A 32 4.05 -4.79 -7.65
CA GLU A 32 4.16 -4.11 -8.93
C GLU A 32 3.26 -4.77 -9.98
N VAL A 33 3.29 -6.09 -10.06
CA VAL A 33 2.44 -6.84 -11.00
C VAL A 33 0.97 -6.67 -10.65
N ALA A 34 0.61 -6.81 -9.38
CA ALA A 34 -0.78 -6.72 -8.93
C ALA A 34 -1.36 -5.32 -9.15
N MET A 35 -0.58 -4.28 -8.89
CA MET A 35 -1.08 -2.91 -8.94
C MET A 35 -0.92 -2.25 -10.31
N ARG A 36 0.08 -2.67 -11.10
CA ARG A 36 0.42 -1.99 -12.36
C ARG A 36 0.59 -2.90 -13.55
N GLY A 37 0.59 -4.21 -13.36
CA GLY A 37 0.72 -5.17 -14.44
C GLY A 37 -0.53 -5.25 -15.31
N PRO A 38 -0.50 -6.04 -16.40
CA PRO A 38 -1.66 -6.23 -17.26
C PRO A 38 -2.84 -6.80 -16.47
N SER A 39 -4.01 -6.19 -16.64
CA SER A 39 -5.21 -6.56 -15.89
C SER A 39 -6.44 -5.95 -16.56
N PRO A 40 -7.63 -6.58 -16.45
CA PRO A 40 -8.86 -5.94 -16.89
C PRO A 40 -9.26 -4.74 -16.04
N PHE A 41 -8.65 -4.59 -14.84
CA PHE A 41 -8.89 -3.43 -13.98
C PHE A 41 -7.89 -2.33 -14.27
N THR A 42 -8.34 -1.08 -14.26
CA THR A 42 -7.46 0.09 -14.41
C THR A 42 -6.61 0.27 -13.16
N GLN A 43 -5.55 1.06 -13.27
CA GLN A 43 -4.72 1.38 -12.10
C GLN A 43 -5.53 2.12 -11.02
N GLY A 44 -6.41 3.04 -11.44
CA GLY A 44 -7.29 3.75 -10.51
C GLY A 44 -8.21 2.82 -9.75
N GLU A 45 -8.80 1.84 -10.46
CA GLU A 45 -9.67 0.84 -9.84
C GLU A 45 -8.92 -0.02 -8.83
N ARG A 46 -7.71 -0.44 -9.16
CA ARG A 46 -6.87 -1.24 -8.25
C ARG A 46 -6.48 -0.45 -7.00
N GLU A 47 -6.14 0.83 -7.17
CA GLU A 47 -5.84 1.70 -6.04
C GLU A 47 -7.08 1.94 -5.17
N LEU A 48 -8.25 2.05 -5.78
CA LEU A 48 -9.51 2.17 -5.06
C LEU A 48 -9.75 0.95 -4.15
N VAL A 49 -9.58 -0.26 -4.71
CA VAL A 49 -9.74 -1.49 -3.93
C VAL A 49 -8.74 -1.52 -2.77
N ALA A 50 -7.48 -1.20 -3.05
CA ALA A 50 -6.43 -1.20 -2.02
C ALA A 50 -6.72 -0.17 -0.92
N ALA A 51 -7.18 1.02 -1.28
CA ALA A 51 -7.54 2.05 -0.32
C ALA A 51 -8.71 1.62 0.57
N TYR A 52 -9.74 1.05 -0.04
CA TYR A 52 -10.93 0.64 0.71
C TYR A 52 -10.60 -0.50 1.69
N VAL A 53 -9.90 -1.52 1.22
CA VAL A 53 -9.49 -2.66 2.07
C VAL A 53 -8.58 -2.18 3.20
N SER A 54 -7.63 -1.30 2.91
CA SER A 54 -6.74 -0.74 3.92
C SER A 54 -7.50 0.04 4.99
N GLY A 55 -8.54 0.78 4.57
CA GLY A 55 -9.41 1.51 5.50
C GLY A 55 -10.17 0.55 6.42
N LEU A 56 -10.70 -0.54 5.86
CA LEU A 56 -11.39 -1.56 6.65
C LEU A 56 -10.45 -2.22 7.66
N ASN A 57 -9.18 -2.40 7.29
CA ASN A 57 -8.16 -2.97 8.17
C ASN A 57 -7.55 -1.96 9.14
N ALA A 58 -8.04 -0.72 9.12
CA ALA A 58 -7.54 0.37 9.96
C ALA A 58 -6.05 0.65 9.77
N CYS A 59 -5.49 0.38 8.58
CA CYS A 59 -4.12 0.74 8.24
C CYS A 59 -4.11 2.17 7.69
N LYS A 60 -3.87 3.14 8.56
CA LYS A 60 -3.93 4.55 8.20
C LYS A 60 -2.93 4.92 7.10
N TYR A 61 -1.70 4.44 7.23
CA TYR A 61 -0.65 4.70 6.23
C TYR A 61 -1.02 4.10 4.87
N CYS A 62 -1.45 2.84 4.87
CA CYS A 62 -1.82 2.13 3.64
C CYS A 62 -3.00 2.81 2.95
N HIS A 63 -4.03 3.15 3.74
CA HIS A 63 -5.22 3.82 3.21
C HIS A 63 -4.87 5.18 2.61
N THR A 64 -4.13 6.01 3.33
CA THR A 64 -3.76 7.36 2.88
C THR A 64 -2.94 7.30 1.60
N THR A 65 -1.98 6.37 1.51
CA THR A 65 -1.13 6.22 0.33
C THR A 65 -1.94 5.81 -0.89
N HIS A 66 -2.75 4.75 -0.77
CA HIS A 66 -3.55 4.27 -1.89
C HIS A 66 -4.65 5.26 -2.28
N ALA A 67 -5.27 5.93 -1.30
CA ALA A 67 -6.28 6.95 -1.56
C ALA A 67 -5.69 8.12 -2.34
N GLY A 68 -4.47 8.56 -2.01
CA GLY A 68 -3.80 9.62 -2.74
C GLY A 68 -3.52 9.25 -4.19
N VAL A 69 -3.07 8.02 -4.44
CA VAL A 69 -2.83 7.55 -5.80
C VAL A 69 -4.15 7.38 -6.57
N ALA A 70 -5.18 6.83 -5.92
CA ALA A 70 -6.49 6.69 -6.55
C ALA A 70 -7.05 8.05 -6.98
N ALA A 71 -6.94 9.06 -6.12
CA ALA A 71 -7.39 10.42 -6.44
C ALA A 71 -6.63 10.98 -7.65
N ALA A 72 -5.32 10.69 -7.75
CA ALA A 72 -4.51 11.11 -8.88
C ALA A 72 -4.98 10.49 -10.20
N PHE A 73 -5.62 9.31 -10.14
CA PHE A 73 -6.22 8.66 -11.31
C PHE A 73 -7.69 9.07 -11.52
N GLY A 74 -8.19 10.05 -10.78
CA GLY A 74 -9.53 10.59 -10.96
C GLY A 74 -10.65 9.86 -10.23
N VAL A 75 -10.31 9.00 -9.27
CA VAL A 75 -11.31 8.29 -8.47
C VAL A 75 -11.94 9.26 -7.47
N GLU A 76 -13.28 9.24 -7.39
CA GLU A 76 -14.02 10.09 -6.46
C GLU A 76 -13.68 9.75 -5.01
N PRO A 77 -13.36 10.75 -4.16
CA PRO A 77 -12.96 10.49 -2.77
C PRO A 77 -13.96 9.69 -1.95
N ASP A 78 -15.25 9.85 -2.20
CA ASP A 78 -16.29 9.14 -1.45
C ASP A 78 -16.22 7.63 -1.64
N LEU A 79 -15.62 7.16 -2.74
CA LEU A 79 -15.58 5.74 -3.05
C LEU A 79 -14.56 4.98 -2.21
N PHE A 80 -13.46 5.62 -1.80
CA PHE A 80 -12.42 4.93 -1.04
C PHE A 80 -12.42 5.25 0.45
N ASN A 81 -13.34 6.09 0.93
CA ASN A 81 -13.47 6.36 2.36
C ASN A 81 -14.38 5.32 3.00
N VAL A 82 -13.89 4.71 4.09
CA VAL A 82 -14.68 3.75 4.84
C VAL A 82 -15.62 4.50 5.75
N ARG A 83 -16.91 4.14 5.70
CA ARG A 83 -17.94 4.70 6.58
C ARG A 83 -18.23 3.73 7.69
N HIS A 84 -18.15 4.22 8.90
CA HIS A 84 -18.45 3.44 10.11
C HIS A 84 -19.79 3.82 10.69
#